data_16ae21acbe2b9a9b4438cf2244fd8515
#
_entry.id   16ae21acbe2b9a9b4438cf2244fd8515
#
_cell.length_a   1.000
_cell.length_b   1.000
_cell.length_c   1.000
_cell.angle_alpha   90.00
_cell.angle_beta   90.00
_cell.angle_gamma   90.00
#
_symmetry.space_group_name_H-M   'P 1'
#
loop_
_entity.id
_entity.type
_entity.pdbx_description
1 polymer ?
#
loop_
_entity_poly.entity_id
_entity_poly.type
_entity_poly.pdbx_seq_one_letter_code
_entity_poly.pdbx_strand_id
1 'polypeptide(L)'
;MKPKRTILCVDDNEQSLSIRKVLLETRGYRVLAFSKGEEALERFKKGGIDLLLTDLNMPGLDGAKLIQAAKNISPQTPAILLSGKNRLYDHSSQADVFLSKNMYAPADLLERIRVLLIRKRGPKRAELRALPGSQAGAA
;
A
#
# COMPACT_ATOMS: atom_id res chain seq x y z
N MET A 1 14.25 20.84 -0.15
CA MET A 1 14.02 19.62 -0.95
C MET A 1 13.11 18.68 -0.18
N LYS A 2 12.09 18.17 -0.82
CA LYS A 2 11.15 17.28 -0.14
C LYS A 2 11.73 15.88 -0.04
N PRO A 3 11.58 15.22 1.10
CA PRO A 3 11.99 13.82 1.19
C PRO A 3 11.10 12.96 0.30
N LYS A 4 11.68 11.89 -0.19
CA LYS A 4 10.92 10.94 -1.00
C LYS A 4 9.94 10.18 -0.15
N ARG A 5 8.80 9.84 -0.74
CA ARG A 5 7.85 8.95 -0.09
C ARG A 5 8.37 7.53 -0.17
N THR A 6 8.21 6.79 0.89
CA THR A 6 8.73 5.43 0.99
C THR A 6 7.60 4.42 0.83
N ILE A 7 7.78 3.52 -0.13
CA ILE A 7 6.82 2.45 -0.40
C ILE A 7 7.47 1.12 -0.02
N LEU A 8 6.76 0.35 0.80
CA LEU A 8 7.17 -1.00 1.14
C LEU A 8 6.49 -1.93 0.15
N CYS A 9 7.28 -2.58 -0.71
CA CYS A 9 6.76 -3.39 -1.80
C CYS A 9 7.09 -4.86 -1.53
N VAL A 10 6.08 -5.72 -1.56
CA VAL A 10 6.23 -7.11 -1.17
C VAL A 10 5.64 -8.03 -2.23
N ASP A 11 6.43 -8.99 -2.70
CA ASP A 11 5.99 -9.95 -3.70
C ASP A 11 6.98 -11.10 -3.69
N ASP A 12 6.50 -12.33 -3.56
CA ASP A 12 7.39 -13.49 -3.52
C ASP A 12 7.98 -13.80 -4.90
N ASN A 13 7.43 -13.23 -5.97
CA ASN A 13 8.03 -13.35 -7.28
C ASN A 13 9.05 -12.23 -7.44
N GLU A 14 10.31 -12.59 -7.40
CA GLU A 14 11.38 -11.59 -7.39
C GLU A 14 11.47 -10.79 -8.68
N GLN A 15 11.11 -11.41 -9.80
CA GLN A 15 11.11 -10.68 -11.07
C GLN A 15 10.04 -9.59 -11.07
N SER A 16 8.84 -9.93 -10.65
CA SER A 16 7.76 -8.95 -10.54
C SER A 16 8.12 -7.86 -9.57
N LEU A 17 8.74 -8.23 -8.46
CA LEU A 17 9.16 -7.29 -7.44
C LEU A 17 10.18 -6.29 -8.01
N SER A 18 11.16 -6.79 -8.76
CA SER A 18 12.18 -5.93 -9.35
C SER A 18 11.58 -4.96 -10.36
N ILE A 19 10.69 -5.44 -11.19
CA ILE A 19 10.05 -4.59 -12.19
C ILE A 19 9.26 -3.48 -11.52
N ARG A 20 8.50 -3.84 -10.49
CA ARG A 20 7.69 -2.85 -9.78
C ARG A 20 8.56 -1.85 -9.06
N LYS A 21 9.66 -2.31 -8.48
CA LYS A 21 10.60 -1.41 -7.80
C LYS A 21 11.15 -0.37 -8.77
N VAL A 22 11.59 -0.80 -9.95
CA VAL A 22 12.11 0.14 -10.94
C VAL A 22 11.04 1.13 -11.36
N LEU A 23 9.83 0.62 -11.63
CA LEU A 23 8.72 1.49 -12.03
C LEU A 23 8.48 2.59 -11.01
N LEU A 24 8.43 2.23 -9.74
CA LEU A 24 8.14 3.20 -8.69
C LEU A 24 9.29 4.17 -8.48
N GLU A 25 10.51 3.66 -8.57
CA GLU A 25 11.67 4.54 -8.40
C GLU A 25 11.77 5.57 -9.50
N THR A 26 11.34 5.23 -10.72
CA THR A 26 11.37 6.21 -11.81
C THR A 26 10.41 7.36 -11.57
N ARG A 27 9.45 7.18 -10.65
CA ARG A 27 8.51 8.23 -10.30
C ARG A 27 8.93 8.98 -9.04
N GLY A 28 10.12 8.72 -8.54
CA GLY A 28 10.65 9.47 -7.41
C GLY A 28 10.35 8.87 -6.05
N TYR A 29 9.81 7.65 -6.00
CA TYR A 29 9.56 7.00 -4.72
C TYR A 29 10.81 6.27 -4.24
N ARG A 30 10.93 6.16 -2.94
CA ARG A 30 11.91 5.29 -2.32
C ARG A 30 11.24 3.94 -2.11
N VAL A 31 11.84 2.87 -2.57
CA VAL A 31 11.20 1.56 -2.51
C VAL A 31 12.03 0.61 -1.67
N LEU A 32 11.37 0.01 -0.69
CA LEU A 32 11.95 -1.06 0.11
C LEU A 32 11.25 -2.34 -0.34
N ALA A 33 12.02 -3.27 -0.91
CA ALA A 33 11.45 -4.44 -1.54
C ALA A 33 11.76 -5.70 -0.72
N PHE A 34 10.73 -6.48 -0.45
CA PHE A 34 10.86 -7.71 0.30
C PHE A 34 10.12 -8.84 -0.40
N SER A 35 10.67 -10.04 -0.33
CA SER A 35 10.03 -11.20 -0.95
C SER A 35 9.26 -12.05 0.06
N LYS A 36 9.29 -11.70 1.32
CA LYS A 36 8.58 -12.44 2.36
C LYS A 36 7.78 -11.49 3.23
N GLY A 37 6.53 -11.89 3.51
CA GLY A 37 5.65 -11.05 4.32
C GLY A 37 6.18 -10.83 5.72
N GLU A 38 6.78 -11.86 6.32
CA GLU A 38 7.29 -11.75 7.68
C GLU A 38 8.40 -10.70 7.77
N GLU A 39 9.30 -10.70 6.79
CA GLU A 39 10.39 -9.73 6.78
C GLU A 39 9.89 -8.33 6.53
N ALA A 40 8.89 -8.22 5.64
CA ALA A 40 8.29 -6.93 5.37
C ALA A 40 7.60 -6.37 6.61
N LEU A 41 6.92 -7.22 7.37
CA LEU A 41 6.27 -6.79 8.59
C LEU A 41 7.28 -6.29 9.62
N GLU A 42 8.40 -6.98 9.76
CA GLU A 42 9.44 -6.53 10.69
C GLU A 42 9.97 -5.16 10.27
N ARG A 43 10.13 -4.95 8.97
CA ARG A 43 10.57 -3.63 8.51
C ARG A 43 9.50 -2.57 8.75
N PHE A 44 8.23 -2.93 8.55
CA PHE A 44 7.12 -2.00 8.76
C PHE A 44 7.09 -1.52 10.21
N LYS A 45 7.38 -2.40 11.14
CA LYS A 45 7.37 -2.04 12.56
C LYS A 45 8.37 -0.95 12.90
N LYS A 46 9.42 -0.81 12.10
CA LYS A 46 10.43 0.23 12.35
C LYS A 46 9.95 1.61 11.94
N GLY A 47 8.83 1.71 11.27
CA GLY A 47 8.27 2.99 10.90
C GLY A 47 8.85 3.55 9.61
N GLY A 48 8.38 4.72 9.23
CA GLY A 48 8.88 5.40 8.05
C GLY A 48 8.29 4.94 6.75
N ILE A 49 7.23 4.16 6.77
CA ILE A 49 6.59 3.66 5.56
C ILE A 49 5.36 4.53 5.25
N ASP A 50 5.31 5.04 4.03
CA ASP A 50 4.20 5.88 3.60
C ASP A 50 3.10 5.10 2.93
N LEU A 51 3.42 3.94 2.35
CA LEU A 51 2.42 3.11 1.66
C LEU A 51 2.93 1.68 1.60
N LEU A 52 2.02 0.73 1.81
CA LEU A 52 2.31 -0.70 1.70
C LEU A 52 1.67 -1.23 0.41
N LEU A 53 2.48 -1.88 -0.42
CA LEU A 53 2.02 -2.46 -1.67
C LEU A 53 2.42 -3.93 -1.65
N THR A 54 1.46 -4.84 -1.56
CA THR A 54 1.78 -6.24 -1.40
C THR A 54 0.96 -7.15 -2.30
N ASP A 55 1.59 -8.22 -2.76
CA ASP A 55 0.89 -9.31 -3.40
C ASP A 55 0.10 -10.09 -2.35
N LEU A 56 -1.04 -10.64 -2.75
CA LEU A 56 -1.85 -11.45 -1.84
C LEU A 56 -1.23 -12.81 -1.61
N ASN A 57 -0.85 -13.48 -2.69
CA ASN A 57 -0.44 -14.88 -2.62
C ASN A 57 1.04 -15.00 -2.35
N MET A 58 1.37 -15.25 -1.09
CA MET A 58 2.74 -15.46 -0.67
C MET A 58 2.74 -16.57 0.35
N PRO A 59 3.76 -17.45 0.33
CA PRO A 59 3.85 -18.48 1.36
C PRO A 59 4.10 -17.84 2.72
N GLY A 60 3.60 -18.50 3.74
CA GLY A 60 3.71 -17.97 5.09
C GLY A 60 2.71 -16.87 5.31
N LEU A 61 3.18 -15.69 5.65
CA LEU A 61 2.31 -14.54 5.90
C LEU A 61 1.86 -13.96 4.56
N ASP A 62 0.59 -14.15 4.21
CA ASP A 62 0.09 -13.64 2.94
C ASP A 62 -0.19 -12.14 3.02
N GLY A 63 -0.52 -11.57 1.84
CA GLY A 63 -0.69 -10.12 1.75
C GLY A 63 -1.83 -9.57 2.59
N ALA A 64 -2.94 -10.30 2.66
CA ALA A 64 -4.08 -9.82 3.45
C ALA A 64 -3.74 -9.78 4.93
N LYS A 65 -3.06 -10.81 5.41
CA LYS A 65 -2.65 -10.85 6.82
C LYS A 65 -1.56 -9.83 7.11
N LEU A 66 -0.67 -9.60 6.15
CA LEU A 66 0.34 -8.56 6.29
C LEU A 66 -0.31 -7.19 6.44
N ILE A 67 -1.30 -6.89 5.60
CA ILE A 67 -2.00 -5.62 5.69
C ILE A 67 -2.73 -5.50 7.02
N GLN A 68 -3.38 -6.57 7.45
CA GLN A 68 -4.08 -6.55 8.73
C GLN A 68 -3.12 -6.20 9.87
N ALA A 69 -1.95 -6.84 9.89
CA ALA A 69 -0.97 -6.58 10.93
C ALA A 69 -0.45 -5.15 10.82
N ALA A 70 -0.20 -4.67 9.62
CA ALA A 70 0.28 -3.31 9.41
C ALA A 70 -0.76 -2.29 9.86
N LYS A 71 -2.03 -2.54 9.57
CA LYS A 71 -3.10 -1.62 9.98
C LYS A 71 -3.28 -1.60 11.49
N ASN A 72 -2.97 -2.69 12.17
CA ASN A 72 -3.00 -2.69 13.63
C ASN A 72 -1.89 -1.80 14.20
N ILE A 73 -0.78 -1.70 13.49
CA ILE A 73 0.34 -0.86 13.94
C ILE A 73 0.12 0.59 13.53
N SER A 74 -0.31 0.82 12.30
CA SER A 74 -0.45 2.16 11.75
C SER A 74 -1.70 2.22 10.85
N PRO A 75 -2.88 2.44 11.45
CA PRO A 75 -4.14 2.38 10.69
C PRO A 75 -4.22 3.38 9.54
N GLN A 76 -3.50 4.49 9.64
CA GLN A 76 -3.56 5.52 8.61
C GLN A 76 -2.64 5.28 7.43
N THR A 77 -1.74 4.29 7.51
CA THR A 77 -0.87 3.99 6.38
C THR A 77 -1.65 3.27 5.30
N PRO A 78 -1.76 3.86 4.10
CA PRO A 78 -2.53 3.22 3.04
C PRO A 78 -1.88 1.93 2.55
N ALA A 79 -2.70 1.01 2.10
CA ALA A 79 -2.25 -0.29 1.65
C ALA A 79 -2.97 -0.70 0.37
N ILE A 80 -2.22 -1.21 -0.58
CA ILE A 80 -2.74 -1.75 -1.83
C ILE A 80 -2.45 -3.23 -1.87
N LEU A 81 -3.47 -4.01 -2.19
CA LEU A 81 -3.36 -5.46 -2.30
C LEU A 81 -3.47 -5.86 -3.76
N LEU A 82 -2.50 -6.63 -4.23
CA LEU A 82 -2.49 -7.14 -5.59
C LEU A 82 -2.77 -8.63 -5.57
N SER A 83 -3.66 -9.09 -6.44
CA SER A 83 -3.96 -10.50 -6.54
C SER A 83 -3.79 -10.94 -7.98
N GLY A 84 -3.06 -12.04 -8.18
CA GLY A 84 -2.86 -12.59 -9.51
C GLY A 84 -4.03 -13.39 -10.01
N LYS A 85 -4.98 -13.67 -9.14
CA LYS A 85 -6.15 -14.44 -9.52
C LYS A 85 -7.32 -13.50 -9.75
N ASN A 86 -8.18 -13.88 -10.68
CA ASN A 86 -9.35 -13.08 -10.98
C ASN A 86 -10.43 -13.42 -9.97
N ARG A 87 -10.27 -12.97 -8.75
CA ARG A 87 -11.18 -13.28 -7.68
C ARG A 87 -11.97 -12.06 -7.28
N LEU A 88 -13.10 -12.31 -6.67
CA LEU A 88 -13.87 -11.24 -6.08
C LEU A 88 -13.11 -10.68 -4.91
N TYR A 89 -13.34 -9.42 -4.65
CA TYR A 89 -12.73 -8.74 -3.54
C TYR A 89 -13.05 -9.46 -2.23
N ASP A 90 -12.02 -9.66 -1.43
CA ASP A 90 -12.19 -10.28 -0.12
C ASP A 90 -12.41 -9.18 0.91
N HIS A 91 -13.61 -9.12 1.41
CA HIS A 91 -13.98 -8.08 2.37
C HIS A 91 -13.24 -8.21 3.70
N SER A 92 -12.62 -9.34 3.96
CA SER A 92 -11.83 -9.46 5.18
C SER A 92 -10.51 -8.71 5.08
N SER A 93 -10.11 -8.33 3.88
CA SER A 93 -8.90 -7.55 3.68
C SER A 93 -9.13 -6.11 4.12
N GLN A 94 -8.13 -5.51 4.75
CA GLN A 94 -8.20 -4.12 5.14
C GLN A 94 -7.48 -3.20 4.16
N ALA A 95 -7.23 -3.69 2.95
CA ALA A 95 -6.58 -2.89 1.92
C ALA A 95 -7.46 -1.70 1.55
N ASP A 96 -6.82 -0.57 1.29
CA ASP A 96 -7.52 0.60 0.80
C ASP A 96 -7.86 0.48 -0.67
N VAL A 97 -7.02 -0.26 -1.42
CA VAL A 97 -7.24 -0.51 -2.84
C VAL A 97 -6.89 -1.96 -3.12
N PHE A 98 -7.72 -2.59 -3.94
CA PHE A 98 -7.50 -3.97 -4.38
C PHE A 98 -7.41 -3.96 -5.90
N LEU A 99 -6.31 -4.46 -6.44
CA LEU A 99 -6.10 -4.52 -7.89
C LEU A 99 -5.78 -5.93 -8.33
N SER A 100 -6.30 -6.29 -9.49
CA SER A 100 -5.95 -7.57 -10.10
C SER A 100 -4.56 -7.43 -10.72
N LYS A 101 -3.66 -8.30 -10.32
CA LYS A 101 -2.24 -8.20 -10.66
C LYS A 101 -2.01 -8.19 -12.18
N ASN A 102 -2.83 -8.91 -12.92
CA ASN A 102 -2.65 -9.04 -14.36
C ASN A 102 -3.56 -8.15 -15.18
N MET A 103 -4.39 -7.33 -14.54
CA MET A 103 -5.40 -6.58 -15.24
C MET A 103 -5.31 -5.09 -15.05
N TYR A 104 -4.31 -4.60 -14.38
CA TYR A 104 -4.13 -3.16 -14.27
C TYR A 104 -2.98 -2.72 -15.17
N ALA A 105 -3.08 -1.53 -15.70
CA ALA A 105 -1.98 -0.91 -16.40
C ALA A 105 -1.04 -0.26 -15.37
N PRO A 106 0.26 -0.18 -15.67
CA PRO A 106 1.18 0.50 -14.75
C PRO A 106 0.71 1.91 -14.38
N ALA A 107 0.12 2.63 -15.33
CA ALA A 107 -0.38 3.97 -15.03
C ALA A 107 -1.48 3.96 -13.99
N ASP A 108 -2.32 2.92 -13.97
CA ASP A 108 -3.38 2.81 -12.98
C ASP A 108 -2.80 2.64 -11.57
N LEU A 109 -1.79 1.80 -11.45
CA LEU A 109 -1.14 1.61 -10.15
C LEU A 109 -0.52 2.92 -9.67
N LEU A 110 0.19 3.60 -10.55
CA LEU A 110 0.86 4.85 -10.20
C LEU A 110 -0.15 5.90 -9.76
N GLU A 111 -1.29 5.97 -10.44
CA GLU A 111 -2.32 6.94 -10.08
C GLU A 111 -2.96 6.61 -8.73
N ARG A 112 -3.21 5.32 -8.47
CA ARG A 112 -3.76 4.92 -7.18
C ARG A 112 -2.80 5.28 -6.05
N ILE A 113 -1.51 5.04 -6.27
CA ILE A 113 -0.51 5.38 -5.26
C ILE A 113 -0.51 6.89 -5.01
N ARG A 114 -0.49 7.67 -6.09
CA ARG A 114 -0.47 9.11 -5.97
C ARG A 114 -1.67 9.63 -5.17
N VAL A 115 -2.85 9.12 -5.50
CA VAL A 115 -4.06 9.56 -4.82
C VAL A 115 -4.03 9.18 -3.34
N LEU A 116 -3.62 7.97 -3.03
CA LEU A 116 -3.57 7.55 -1.63
C LEU A 116 -2.58 8.38 -0.82
N LEU A 117 -1.45 8.71 -1.41
CA LEU A 117 -0.44 9.50 -0.71
C LEU A 117 -0.88 10.95 -0.53
N ILE A 118 -1.62 11.50 -1.49
CA ILE A 118 -2.17 12.83 -1.34
C ILE A 118 -3.21 12.85 -0.22
N ARG A 119 -4.08 11.85 -0.18
CA ARG A 119 -5.09 11.77 0.87
C ARG A 119 -4.45 11.65 2.24
N LYS A 120 -3.39 10.86 2.35
CA LYS A 120 -2.67 10.74 3.62
C LYS A 120 -2.08 12.07 4.04
N ARG A 121 -1.64 12.89 3.06
CA ARG A 121 -1.08 14.20 3.34
C ARG A 121 -2.08 15.32 3.22
N GLY A 122 -3.34 14.99 3.04
CA GLY A 122 -4.35 15.99 2.77
C GLY A 122 -4.56 16.93 3.94
N PRO A 123 -5.70 17.59 4.00
CA PRO A 123 -5.97 18.55 5.05
C PRO A 123 -5.70 17.98 6.43
N LYS A 124 -5.27 18.81 7.33
CA LYS A 124 -5.02 18.38 8.68
C LYS A 124 -6.30 17.88 9.30
N ARG A 125 -6.16 17.03 10.30
CA ARG A 125 -7.34 16.46 10.93
C ARG A 125 -8.34 17.49 11.38
N ALA A 126 -7.86 18.60 11.92
CA ALA A 126 -8.77 19.63 12.35
C ALA A 126 -9.57 20.18 11.19
N GLU A 127 -8.94 20.33 10.04
CA GLU A 127 -9.64 20.80 8.85
C GLU A 127 -10.67 19.80 8.38
N LEU A 128 -10.31 18.52 8.42
CA LEU A 128 -11.25 17.49 8.02
C LEU A 128 -12.46 17.46 8.93
N ARG A 129 -12.24 17.64 10.24
CA ARG A 129 -13.34 17.63 11.18
C ARG A 129 -14.24 18.84 11.01
N ALA A 130 -13.71 19.92 10.48
CA ALA A 130 -14.49 21.11 10.27
C ALA A 130 -15.33 21.05 9.00
N LEU A 131 -15.09 20.07 8.13
CA LEU A 131 -15.85 19.97 6.89
C LEU A 131 -17.25 19.46 7.18
N PRO A 132 -18.25 20.06 6.56
CA PRO A 132 -19.61 19.59 6.76
C PRO A 132 -19.73 18.15 6.30
N GLY A 133 -20.39 17.36 7.08
CA GLY A 133 -20.60 15.98 6.73
C GLY A 133 -19.42 15.08 6.88
N SER A 134 -18.35 15.60 7.31
CA SER A 134 -17.22 14.76 7.44
C SER A 134 -17.42 13.97 8.64
N GLN A 135 -18.10 13.83 8.93
CA GLN A 135 -18.15 13.11 9.65
C GLN A 135 -17.39 12.35 9.82
N ALA A 136 -17.02 12.88 9.89
CA ALA A 136 -16.47 12.64 9.74
C ALA A 136 -15.96 12.00 9.70
N GLY A 137 -16.13 11.75 9.67
CA GLY A 137 -15.69 11.17 9.53
C GLY A 137 -15.92 10.91 8.92
N ALA A 138 -16.49 10.95 8.83
CA ALA A 138 -16.79 10.74 8.29
C ALA A 138 -16.42 10.85 7.73
N ALA A 139 -16.56 10.72 7.83
CA ALA A 139 -16.27 10.84 7.48
C ALA A 139 -15.72 10.73 7.57
#